data_02690ff3c3f785fd3297831c8dba8296
#
_entry.id   02690ff3c3f785fd3297831c8dba8296
#
_cell.length_a   1.000
_cell.length_b   1.000
_cell.length_c   1.000
_cell.angle_alpha   90.00
_cell.angle_beta   90.00
_cell.angle_gamma   90.00
#
_symmetry.space_group_name_H-M   'P 1'
#
loop_
_entity.id
_entity.type
_entity.pdbx_description
1 polymer ?
#
loop_
_entity_poly.entity_id
_entity_poly.type
_entity_poly.pdbx_seq_one_letter_code
_entity_poly.pdbx_strand_id
1 'polypeptide(L)'
;MIKFVMCLHRHPELTREQFQDYWKNQHAPLFQSFADTHKAVKYIQDHTIDSPVNAMLRESRGMVQEFDGVAEVWFESEQAFVEAMSSPEGEKLGAVLGEDESKFIDHSRSTAFLAEEHEV
;
A
#
# COMPACT_ATOMS: atom_id res chain seq x y z
N MET A 1 18.18 3.03 -1.70
CA MET A 1 16.92 2.31 -1.93
C MET A 1 15.80 3.28 -2.23
N ILE A 2 14.83 2.83 -2.97
CA ILE A 2 13.60 3.57 -3.24
C ILE A 2 12.45 2.90 -2.51
N LYS A 3 11.49 3.68 -2.06
CA LYS A 3 10.31 3.16 -1.37
C LYS A 3 9.05 3.48 -2.18
N PHE A 4 8.24 2.45 -2.43
CA PHE A 4 6.90 2.61 -3.00
C PHE A 4 5.92 2.75 -1.85
N VAL A 5 5.16 3.83 -1.82
CA VAL A 5 4.21 4.16 -0.76
C VAL A 5 2.81 4.20 -1.34
N MET A 6 1.87 3.52 -0.68
CA MET A 6 0.45 3.65 -1.00
C MET A 6 -0.30 4.11 0.24
N CYS A 7 -1.02 5.21 0.11
CA CYS A 7 -1.90 5.70 1.17
C CYS A 7 -3.33 5.27 0.81
N LEU A 8 -3.92 4.43 1.65
CA LEU A 8 -5.09 3.64 1.29
C LEU A 8 -6.35 4.05 2.04
N HIS A 9 -7.44 4.24 1.28
CA HIS A 9 -8.81 4.24 1.80
C HIS A 9 -9.43 2.87 1.53
N ARG A 10 -10.17 2.36 2.52
CA ARG A 10 -10.88 1.08 2.38
C ARG A 10 -12.03 1.20 1.38
N HIS A 11 -12.38 0.06 0.80
CA HIS A 11 -13.59 -0.05 -0.01
C HIS A 11 -14.80 0.37 0.85
N PRO A 12 -15.74 1.17 0.28
CA PRO A 12 -16.85 1.73 1.06
C PRO A 12 -17.74 0.69 1.77
N GLU A 13 -17.79 -0.53 1.24
CA GLU A 13 -18.61 -1.61 1.82
C GLU A 13 -17.93 -2.33 2.99
N LEU A 14 -16.66 -2.04 3.27
CA LEU A 14 -15.91 -2.68 4.34
C LEU A 14 -15.76 -1.78 5.56
N THR A 15 -15.76 -2.38 6.73
CA THR A 15 -15.28 -1.71 7.94
C THR A 15 -13.76 -1.64 7.90
N ARG A 16 -13.16 -0.76 8.71
CA ARG A 16 -11.70 -0.70 8.82
C ARG A 16 -11.11 -2.04 9.25
N GLU A 17 -11.76 -2.72 10.18
CA GLU A 17 -11.33 -4.04 10.64
C GLU A 17 -11.34 -5.07 9.52
N GLN A 18 -12.42 -5.11 8.71
CA GLN A 18 -12.51 -6.00 7.57
C GLN A 18 -11.46 -5.70 6.51
N PHE A 19 -11.21 -4.41 6.24
CA PHE A 19 -10.17 -3.95 5.32
C PHE A 19 -8.79 -4.43 5.78
N GLN A 20 -8.46 -4.19 7.03
CA GLN A 20 -7.14 -4.52 7.58
C GLN A 20 -6.93 -6.04 7.65
N ASP A 21 -7.98 -6.79 7.98
CA ASP A 21 -7.91 -8.25 8.01
C ASP A 21 -7.63 -8.83 6.61
N TYR A 22 -8.37 -8.39 5.60
CA TYR A 22 -8.16 -8.84 4.23
C TYR A 22 -6.76 -8.46 3.73
N TRP A 23 -6.36 -7.23 3.96
CA TRP A 23 -5.07 -6.69 3.54
C TRP A 23 -3.91 -7.51 4.09
N LYS A 24 -3.94 -7.80 5.38
CA LYS A 24 -2.88 -8.54 6.07
C LYS A 24 -2.90 -10.04 5.77
N ASN A 25 -4.08 -10.64 5.79
CA ASN A 25 -4.21 -12.10 5.80
C ASN A 25 -4.52 -12.72 4.43
N GLN A 26 -4.96 -11.92 3.45
CA GLN A 26 -5.25 -12.38 2.11
C GLN A 26 -4.34 -11.72 1.07
N HIS A 27 -4.28 -10.40 1.03
CA HIS A 27 -3.51 -9.65 0.03
C HIS A 27 -1.99 -9.79 0.25
N ALA A 28 -1.52 -9.65 1.47
CA ALA A 28 -0.08 -9.73 1.75
C ALA A 28 0.52 -11.09 1.38
N PRO A 29 -0.10 -12.23 1.71
CA PRO A 29 0.40 -13.52 1.24
C PRO A 29 0.41 -13.65 -0.29
N LEU A 30 -0.60 -13.10 -0.97
CA LEU A 30 -0.64 -13.08 -2.43
C LEU A 30 0.55 -12.30 -2.98
N PHE A 31 0.79 -11.09 -2.47
CA PHE A 31 1.94 -10.29 -2.87
C PHE A 31 3.25 -11.03 -2.64
N GLN A 32 3.44 -11.62 -1.47
CA GLN A 32 4.66 -12.35 -1.13
C GLN A 32 4.89 -13.59 -2.00
N SER A 33 3.81 -14.20 -2.52
CA SER A 33 3.95 -15.35 -3.41
C SER A 33 4.62 -14.99 -4.73
N PHE A 34 4.71 -13.71 -5.08
CA PHE A 34 5.36 -13.21 -6.29
C PHE A 34 6.73 -12.58 -6.02
N ALA A 35 7.38 -12.93 -4.92
CA ALA A 35 8.65 -12.34 -4.51
C ALA A 35 9.73 -12.44 -5.61
N ASP A 36 9.77 -13.54 -6.35
CA ASP A 36 10.74 -13.72 -7.44
C ASP A 36 10.50 -12.76 -8.61
N THR A 37 9.28 -12.26 -8.74
CA THR A 37 8.91 -11.31 -9.80
C THR A 37 9.14 -9.87 -9.37
N HIS A 38 8.58 -9.45 -8.23
CA HIS A 38 8.68 -8.04 -7.81
C HIS A 38 10.03 -7.70 -7.18
N LYS A 39 10.71 -8.68 -6.61
CA LYS A 39 12.04 -8.49 -6.01
C LYS A 39 12.10 -7.40 -4.94
N ALA A 40 10.99 -7.17 -4.24
CA ALA A 40 10.94 -6.22 -3.14
C ALA A 40 11.85 -6.67 -2.01
N VAL A 41 12.55 -5.72 -1.43
CA VAL A 41 13.50 -5.98 -0.34
C VAL A 41 12.79 -6.08 1.00
N LYS A 42 11.70 -5.32 1.17
CA LYS A 42 10.98 -5.22 2.43
C LYS A 42 9.55 -4.76 2.17
N TYR A 43 8.60 -5.25 2.94
CA TYR A 43 7.21 -4.86 2.87
C TYR A 43 6.66 -4.63 4.27
N ILE A 44 6.12 -3.44 4.50
CA ILE A 44 5.49 -3.04 5.77
C ILE A 44 4.07 -2.56 5.46
N GLN A 45 3.13 -2.97 6.27
CA GLN A 45 1.79 -2.40 6.31
C GLN A 45 1.64 -1.60 7.59
N ASP A 46 1.29 -0.33 7.46
CA ASP A 46 0.94 0.52 8.59
C ASP A 46 -0.58 0.54 8.71
N HIS A 47 -1.11 -0.06 9.74
CA HIS A 47 -2.55 -0.15 9.98
C HIS A 47 -2.99 1.03 10.86
N THR A 48 -3.87 1.87 10.34
CA THR A 48 -4.41 2.99 11.11
C THR A 48 -5.15 2.44 12.34
N ILE A 49 -4.81 2.93 13.51
CA ILE A 49 -5.49 2.53 14.74
C ILE A 49 -6.76 3.36 14.95
N ASP A 50 -7.74 2.80 15.62
CA ASP A 50 -8.94 3.53 16.01
C ASP A 50 -8.62 4.31 17.28
N SER A 51 -8.30 5.60 17.09
CA SER A 51 -7.97 6.49 18.19
C SER A 51 -8.55 7.89 17.95
N PRO A 52 -9.17 8.51 18.96
CA PRO A 52 -9.62 9.90 18.84
C PRO A 52 -8.46 10.87 18.61
N VAL A 53 -7.24 10.48 18.92
CA VAL A 53 -6.04 11.28 18.66
C VAL A 53 -5.87 11.55 17.17
N ASN A 54 -6.26 10.62 16.31
CA ASN A 54 -6.16 10.81 14.85
C ASN A 54 -6.98 12.03 14.39
N ALA A 55 -8.20 12.15 14.85
CA ALA A 55 -9.03 13.32 14.53
C ALA A 55 -8.42 14.62 15.09
N MET A 56 -7.89 14.58 16.30
CA MET A 56 -7.23 15.73 16.91
C MET A 56 -6.02 16.19 16.10
N LEU A 57 -5.21 15.25 15.63
CA LEU A 57 -4.04 15.54 14.79
C LEU A 57 -4.43 16.24 13.48
N ARG A 58 -5.48 15.72 12.82
CA ARG A 58 -5.97 16.31 11.56
C ARG A 58 -6.56 17.70 11.80
N GLU A 59 -7.47 17.81 12.75
CA GLU A 59 -8.18 19.07 13.04
C GLU A 59 -7.23 20.20 13.44
N SER A 60 -6.20 19.88 14.21
CA SER A 60 -5.22 20.88 14.65
C SER A 60 -4.44 21.51 13.50
N ARG A 61 -4.43 20.86 12.33
CA ARG A 61 -3.68 21.30 11.15
C ARG A 61 -4.55 21.57 9.93
N GLY A 62 -5.87 21.53 10.09
CA GLY A 62 -6.81 21.71 8.97
C GLY A 62 -6.78 20.60 7.93
N MET A 63 -6.33 19.41 8.33
CA MET A 63 -6.27 18.23 7.45
C MET A 63 -7.59 17.48 7.50
N VAL A 64 -8.05 16.95 6.36
CA VAL A 64 -9.36 16.28 6.28
C VAL A 64 -9.26 14.80 5.91
N GLN A 65 -8.19 14.35 5.25
CA GLN A 65 -8.09 12.97 4.80
C GLN A 65 -7.71 12.03 5.94
N GLU A 66 -8.46 10.95 6.08
CA GLU A 66 -8.15 9.87 7.01
C GLU A 66 -7.91 8.60 6.21
N PHE A 67 -6.67 8.13 6.18
CA PHE A 67 -6.35 6.88 5.52
C PHE A 67 -6.55 5.70 6.47
N ASP A 68 -6.92 4.57 5.93
CA ASP A 68 -7.10 3.33 6.69
C ASP A 68 -5.80 2.55 6.86
N GLY A 69 -4.80 2.89 6.06
CA GLY A 69 -3.48 2.33 6.18
C GLY A 69 -2.51 2.88 5.14
N VAL A 70 -1.24 2.57 5.34
CA VAL A 70 -0.16 2.92 4.41
C VAL A 70 0.63 1.65 4.12
N ALA A 71 0.83 1.34 2.83
CA ALA A 71 1.74 0.29 2.41
C ALA A 71 3.10 0.90 2.09
N GLU A 72 4.15 0.27 2.56
CA GLU A 72 5.52 0.69 2.29
C GLU A 72 6.29 -0.51 1.76
N VAL A 73 6.81 -0.40 0.54
CA VAL A 73 7.54 -1.48 -0.12
C VAL A 73 8.87 -0.94 -0.63
N TRP A 74 9.98 -1.54 -0.19
CA TRP A 74 11.31 -1.09 -0.59
C TRP A 74 11.84 -1.90 -1.76
N PHE A 75 12.47 -1.18 -2.70
CA PHE A 75 13.17 -1.74 -3.84
C PHE A 75 14.60 -1.20 -3.87
N GLU A 76 15.50 -1.91 -4.50
CA GLU A 76 16.90 -1.49 -4.53
C GLU A 76 17.10 -0.14 -5.24
N SER A 77 16.30 0.13 -6.28
CA SER A 77 16.37 1.38 -7.05
C SER A 77 15.06 1.59 -7.80
N GLU A 78 14.85 2.82 -8.29
CA GLU A 78 13.75 3.11 -9.21
C GLU A 78 13.82 2.22 -10.45
N GLN A 79 15.03 2.05 -11.00
CA GLN A 79 15.24 1.19 -12.17
C GLN A 79 14.81 -0.26 -11.89
N ALA A 80 15.19 -0.80 -10.73
CA ALA A 80 14.80 -2.16 -10.33
C ALA A 80 13.28 -2.29 -10.23
N PHE A 81 12.61 -1.29 -9.66
CA PHE A 81 11.16 -1.24 -9.58
C PHE A 81 10.52 -1.26 -10.97
N VAL A 82 10.96 -0.36 -11.85
CA VAL A 82 10.42 -0.25 -13.21
C VAL A 82 10.65 -1.54 -14.01
N GLU A 83 11.84 -2.10 -13.94
CA GLU A 83 12.15 -3.35 -14.63
C GLU A 83 11.28 -4.52 -14.14
N ALA A 84 11.10 -4.63 -12.84
CA ALA A 84 10.26 -5.68 -12.25
C ALA A 84 8.81 -5.55 -12.71
N MET A 85 8.27 -4.33 -12.73
CA MET A 85 6.87 -4.09 -13.10
C MET A 85 6.62 -4.16 -14.60
N SER A 86 7.61 -3.86 -15.43
CA SER A 86 7.46 -3.84 -16.89
C SER A 86 7.81 -5.15 -17.59
N SER A 87 8.35 -6.13 -16.87
CA SER A 87 8.56 -7.48 -17.44
C SER A 87 7.20 -8.13 -17.73
N PRO A 88 7.15 -9.16 -18.61
CA PRO A 88 5.89 -9.89 -18.85
C PRO A 88 5.28 -10.46 -17.58
N GLU A 89 6.10 -11.00 -16.68
CA GLU A 89 5.67 -11.52 -15.38
C GLU A 89 5.19 -10.39 -14.46
N GLY A 90 5.85 -9.23 -14.51
CA GLY A 90 5.48 -8.05 -13.74
C GLY A 90 4.15 -7.46 -14.17
N GLU A 91 3.87 -7.47 -15.48
CA GLU A 91 2.58 -7.02 -16.00
C GLU A 91 1.44 -7.94 -15.54
N LYS A 92 1.67 -9.26 -15.54
CA LYS A 92 0.71 -10.23 -15.00
C LYS A 92 0.49 -10.01 -13.50
N LEU A 93 1.57 -9.80 -12.77
CA LEU A 93 1.51 -9.50 -11.34
C LEU A 93 0.67 -8.25 -11.08
N GLY A 94 0.92 -7.19 -11.85
CA GLY A 94 0.16 -5.94 -11.73
C GLY A 94 -1.34 -6.15 -11.92
N ALA A 95 -1.72 -6.98 -12.89
CA ALA A 95 -3.12 -7.31 -13.15
C ALA A 95 -3.73 -8.10 -11.99
N VAL A 96 -3.01 -9.09 -11.46
CA VAL A 96 -3.46 -9.90 -10.32
C VAL A 96 -3.62 -9.05 -9.06
N LEU A 97 -2.63 -8.22 -8.76
CA LEU A 97 -2.68 -7.35 -7.58
C LEU A 97 -3.78 -6.31 -7.70
N GLY A 98 -3.93 -5.69 -8.88
CA GLY A 98 -4.97 -4.69 -9.12
C GLY A 98 -6.37 -5.26 -8.94
N GLU A 99 -6.62 -6.46 -9.44
CA GLU A 99 -7.89 -7.15 -9.25
C GLU A 99 -8.15 -7.45 -7.77
N ASP A 100 -7.14 -7.96 -7.06
CA ASP A 100 -7.28 -8.26 -5.64
C ASP A 100 -7.50 -6.98 -4.82
N GLU A 101 -6.77 -5.91 -5.14
CA GLU A 101 -6.91 -4.60 -4.48
C GLU A 101 -8.32 -4.05 -4.62
N SER A 102 -8.97 -4.26 -5.76
CA SER A 102 -10.34 -3.76 -5.98
C SER A 102 -11.35 -4.34 -4.99
N LYS A 103 -11.03 -5.45 -4.33
CA LYS A 103 -11.90 -6.08 -3.34
C LYS A 103 -11.90 -5.36 -2.00
N PHE A 104 -10.85 -4.62 -1.67
CA PHE A 104 -10.72 -4.02 -0.35
C PHE A 104 -10.28 -2.56 -0.34
N ILE A 105 -9.79 -2.01 -1.46
CA ILE A 105 -9.31 -0.64 -1.60
C ILE A 105 -10.27 0.18 -2.46
N ASP A 106 -10.50 1.42 -2.04
CA ASP A 106 -11.09 2.45 -2.89
C ASP A 106 -9.96 3.19 -3.59
N HIS A 107 -9.63 2.78 -4.81
CA HIS A 107 -8.54 3.38 -5.58
C HIS A 107 -8.78 4.86 -5.87
N SER A 108 -10.03 5.27 -6.07
CA SER A 108 -10.36 6.66 -6.40
C SER A 108 -10.01 7.65 -5.30
N ARG A 109 -9.89 7.17 -4.06
CA ARG A 109 -9.56 7.98 -2.88
C ARG A 109 -8.19 7.65 -2.29
N SER A 110 -7.47 6.76 -2.93
CA SER A 110 -6.13 6.34 -2.51
C SER A 110 -5.07 6.95 -3.42
N THR A 111 -3.82 6.91 -3.02
CA THR A 111 -2.72 7.44 -3.81
C THR A 111 -1.47 6.59 -3.67
N ALA A 112 -0.57 6.70 -4.63
CA ALA A 112 0.69 5.97 -4.61
C ALA A 112 1.80 6.84 -5.19
N PHE A 113 3.01 6.67 -4.68
CA PHE A 113 4.18 7.41 -5.15
C PHE A 113 5.47 6.70 -4.74
N LEU A 114 6.55 7.06 -5.40
CA LEU A 114 7.89 6.63 -5.01
C LEU A 114 8.51 7.70 -4.13
N ALA A 115 9.24 7.28 -3.11
CA ALA A 115 9.91 8.16 -2.17
C ALA A 115 11.32 7.66 -1.88
N GLU A 116 12.18 8.60 -1.51
CA GLU A 116 13.52 8.33 -1.03
C GLU A 116 13.56 8.70 0.45
N GLU A 117 14.09 7.80 1.27
CA GLU A 117 14.18 8.05 2.71
C GLU A 117 15.38 8.95 3.04
N HIS A 118 15.13 9.97 3.85
CA HIS A 118 16.18 10.84 4.38
C HIS A 118 16.09 10.80 5.91
N GLU A 119 17.09 10.24 6.55
CA GLU A 119 17.21 10.28 7.99
C GLU A 119 17.69 11.67 8.42
N VAL A 120 16.96 12.30 9.32
CA VAL A 120 17.24 13.67 9.77
C VAL A 120 17.57 13.74 11.26
#